data_4f55d9ec8051eb766259cf47b2fd9f10
#
_entry.id   4f55d9ec8051eb766259cf47b2fd9f10
#
_cell.length_a   1.000
_cell.length_b   1.000
_cell.length_c   1.000
_cell.angle_alpha   90.00
_cell.angle_beta   90.00
_cell.angle_gamma   90.00
#
_symmetry.space_group_name_H-M   'P 1'
#
loop_
_entity.id
_entity.type
_entity.pdbx_description
1 polymer ?
#
loop_
_entity_poly.entity_id
_entity_poly.type
_entity_poly.pdbx_seq_one_letter_code
_entity_poly.pdbx_strand_id
1 'polypeptide(L)'
;YYNFDSAAGIIYTVDVTKPKGEKITIISMADGTHFSEDAWYKVSMNSYRGNGGGELLTRGAGIPKDEIESRIIYRSELDMRYYFMKEIERLGHVYPKANNNWHFIPDEYAIPGIIRDKAILFGK
;
A
#
# COMPACT_ATOMS: atom_id res chain seq x y z
N TYR A 1 4.72 13.01 2.14
CA TYR A 1 5.01 11.80 1.34
C TYR A 1 5.27 10.56 2.20
N TYR A 2 5.79 10.72 3.42
CA TYR A 2 6.07 9.61 4.36
C TYR A 2 4.79 8.86 4.81
N ASN A 3 3.63 9.39 4.56
CA ASN A 3 2.34 8.77 4.90
C ASN A 3 1.66 8.16 3.67
N PHE A 4 2.39 7.98 2.58
CA PHE A 4 1.91 7.32 1.38
C PHE A 4 2.18 5.81 1.49
N ASP A 5 1.12 5.03 1.48
CA ASP A 5 1.20 3.57 1.48
C ASP A 5 0.81 3.04 0.09
N SER A 6 1.51 2.01 -0.37
CA SER A 6 1.14 1.24 -1.54
C SER A 6 0.70 -0.16 -1.13
N ALA A 7 -0.17 -0.76 -1.91
CA ALA A 7 -0.67 -2.11 -1.67
C ALA A 7 -0.03 -3.11 -2.64
N ALA A 8 0.24 -4.32 -2.16
CA ALA A 8 0.54 -5.50 -2.96
C ALA A 8 -0.65 -6.47 -2.91
N GLY A 9 -0.72 -7.41 -3.84
CA GLY A 9 -1.81 -8.37 -3.91
C GLY A 9 -3.01 -7.91 -4.75
N ILE A 10 -3.03 -6.66 -5.19
CA ILE A 10 -4.03 -6.10 -6.09
C ILE A 10 -3.37 -5.31 -7.23
N ILE A 11 -4.08 -5.16 -8.34
CA ILE A 11 -3.71 -4.27 -9.46
C ILE A 11 -4.68 -3.08 -9.41
N TYR A 12 -4.13 -1.85 -9.40
CA TYR A 12 -4.94 -0.65 -9.27
C TYR A 12 -4.34 0.57 -9.95
N THR A 13 -5.17 1.57 -10.18
CA THR A 13 -4.75 2.89 -10.64
C THR A 13 -5.04 3.97 -9.62
N VAL A 14 -4.29 5.06 -9.67
CA VAL A 14 -4.49 6.24 -8.85
C VAL A 14 -4.74 7.43 -9.78
N ASP A 15 -6.01 7.83 -9.89
CA ASP A 15 -6.40 8.97 -10.73
C ASP A 15 -6.11 10.28 -10.00
N VAL A 16 -5.12 11.03 -10.49
CA VAL A 16 -4.69 12.29 -9.88
C VAL A 16 -5.70 13.42 -10.04
N THR A 17 -6.63 13.30 -10.99
CA THR A 17 -7.66 14.31 -11.26
C THR A 17 -8.86 14.19 -10.33
N LYS A 18 -9.06 13.04 -9.70
CA LYS A 18 -10.18 12.77 -8.82
C LYS A 18 -10.02 13.44 -7.44
N PRO A 19 -11.11 13.74 -6.77
CA PRO A 19 -11.06 14.28 -5.41
C PRO A 19 -10.50 13.24 -4.41
N LYS A 20 -10.16 13.73 -3.22
CA LYS A 20 -9.72 12.88 -2.12
C LYS A 20 -10.81 11.85 -1.77
N GLY A 21 -10.41 10.58 -1.67
CA GLY A 21 -11.31 9.46 -1.37
C GLY A 21 -11.80 8.70 -2.61
N GLU A 22 -11.66 9.27 -3.81
CA GLU A 22 -12.16 8.68 -5.06
C GLU A 22 -11.04 8.36 -6.07
N LYS A 23 -9.78 8.51 -5.66
CA LYS A 23 -8.62 8.41 -6.56
C LYS A 23 -8.25 6.99 -6.97
N ILE A 24 -8.62 5.99 -6.18
CA ILE A 24 -8.16 4.61 -6.39
C ILE A 24 -9.24 3.81 -7.09
N THR A 25 -8.84 3.13 -8.16
CA THR A 25 -9.67 2.12 -8.83
C THR A 25 -8.92 0.79 -8.80
N ILE A 26 -9.47 -0.22 -8.12
CA ILE A 26 -8.93 -1.58 -8.11
C ILE A 26 -9.43 -2.29 -9.36
N ILE A 27 -8.48 -2.80 -10.16
CA ILE A 27 -8.76 -3.47 -11.43
C ILE A 27 -8.99 -4.96 -11.21
N SER A 28 -8.11 -5.59 -10.42
CA SER A 28 -8.17 -7.03 -10.12
C SER A 28 -7.30 -7.37 -8.90
N MET A 29 -7.39 -8.61 -8.45
CA MET A 29 -6.35 -9.22 -7.62
C MET A 29 -5.06 -9.39 -8.45
N ALA A 30 -3.91 -9.56 -7.80
CA ALA A 30 -2.62 -9.71 -8.48
C ALA A 30 -2.52 -10.98 -9.35
N ASP A 31 -3.30 -12.00 -9.04
CA ASP A 31 -3.40 -13.24 -9.82
C ASP A 31 -4.38 -13.14 -11.00
N GLY A 32 -4.96 -11.96 -11.23
CA GLY A 32 -5.94 -11.70 -12.29
C GLY A 32 -7.38 -12.04 -11.94
N THR A 33 -7.66 -12.57 -10.76
CA THR A 33 -9.03 -12.83 -10.33
C THR A 33 -9.79 -11.54 -10.03
N HIS A 34 -11.10 -11.60 -10.05
CA HIS A 34 -11.96 -10.45 -9.78
C HIS A 34 -11.82 -9.99 -8.32
N PHE A 35 -11.63 -8.67 -8.12
CA PHE A 35 -11.76 -8.04 -6.80
C PHE A 35 -13.24 -7.75 -6.52
N SER A 36 -13.73 -8.20 -5.37
CA SER A 36 -15.12 -7.94 -4.93
C SER A 36 -15.12 -6.98 -3.74
N GLU A 37 -15.85 -5.89 -3.83
CA GLU A 37 -16.01 -4.93 -2.73
C GLU A 37 -16.78 -5.53 -1.53
N ASP A 38 -17.57 -6.56 -1.77
CA ASP A 38 -18.37 -7.25 -0.75
C ASP A 38 -17.64 -8.42 -0.08
N ALA A 39 -16.42 -8.72 -0.51
CA ALA A 39 -15.65 -9.83 0.05
C ALA A 39 -14.76 -9.39 1.22
N TRP A 40 -14.46 -10.33 2.11
CA TRP A 40 -13.49 -10.15 3.17
C TRP A 40 -12.09 -10.54 2.72
N TYR A 41 -11.13 -9.68 2.97
CA TYR A 41 -9.71 -9.91 2.65
C TYR A 41 -8.86 -9.88 3.91
N LYS A 42 -7.85 -10.76 3.96
CA LYS A 42 -6.79 -10.70 4.96
C LYS A 42 -5.71 -9.75 4.48
N VAL A 43 -5.43 -8.71 5.25
CA VAL A 43 -4.43 -7.69 4.90
C VAL A 43 -3.28 -7.76 5.90
N SER A 44 -2.05 -7.90 5.39
CA SER A 44 -0.84 -7.80 6.20
C SER A 44 -0.34 -6.35 6.19
N MET A 45 0.00 -5.83 7.36
CA MET A 45 0.54 -4.48 7.52
C MET A 45 1.49 -4.41 8.72
N ASN A 46 2.29 -3.36 8.83
CA ASN A 46 3.14 -3.16 10.00
C ASN A 46 2.32 -2.80 11.25
N SER A 47 2.92 -2.97 12.43
CA SER A 47 2.26 -2.71 13.71
C SER A 47 1.79 -1.27 13.89
N TYR A 48 2.52 -0.29 13.34
CA TYR A 48 2.11 1.11 13.38
C TYR A 48 0.75 1.32 12.70
N ARG A 49 0.59 0.78 11.47
CA ARG A 49 -0.68 0.84 10.73
C ARG A 49 -1.76 -0.03 11.37
N GLY A 50 -1.40 -1.24 11.77
CA GLY A 50 -2.31 -2.18 12.44
C GLY A 50 -2.88 -1.67 13.77
N ASN A 51 -2.16 -0.79 14.46
CA ASN A 51 -2.64 -0.13 15.68
C ASN A 51 -3.35 1.22 15.42
N GLY A 52 -3.70 1.52 14.17
CA GLY A 52 -4.42 2.74 13.79
C GLY A 52 -3.52 3.93 13.49
N GLY A 53 -2.19 3.75 13.47
CA GLY A 53 -1.25 4.82 13.15
C GLY A 53 -1.44 5.38 11.75
N GLY A 54 -1.33 6.72 11.61
CA GLY A 54 -1.52 7.44 10.36
C GLY A 54 -2.96 7.44 9.86
N GLU A 55 -3.91 7.06 10.70
CA GLU A 55 -5.37 7.09 10.43
C GLU A 55 -5.82 6.25 9.22
N LEU A 56 -4.97 5.31 8.74
CA LEU A 56 -5.30 4.45 7.60
C LEU A 56 -6.56 3.61 7.86
N LEU A 57 -6.62 2.95 9.02
CA LEU A 57 -7.75 2.10 9.39
C LEU A 57 -8.95 2.92 9.87
N THR A 58 -8.73 3.97 10.63
CA THR A 58 -9.81 4.75 11.24
C THR A 58 -10.48 5.68 10.24
N ARG A 59 -9.75 6.68 9.73
CA ARG A 59 -10.32 7.65 8.77
C ARG A 59 -10.36 7.10 7.34
N GLY A 60 -9.36 6.27 6.98
CA GLY A 60 -9.29 5.70 5.63
C GLY A 60 -10.32 4.61 5.42
N ALA A 61 -10.32 3.59 6.27
CA ALA A 61 -11.22 2.43 6.16
C ALA A 61 -12.50 2.56 7.01
N GLY A 62 -12.69 3.64 7.76
CA GLY A 62 -13.88 3.86 8.59
C GLY A 62 -14.04 2.90 9.76
N ILE A 63 -12.96 2.22 10.19
CA ILE A 63 -13.01 1.28 11.32
C ILE A 63 -12.94 2.06 12.64
N PRO A 64 -13.92 1.94 13.53
CA PRO A 64 -13.84 2.53 14.87
C PRO A 64 -12.58 2.08 15.60
N LYS A 65 -11.95 3.00 16.34
CA LYS A 65 -10.65 2.73 16.97
C LYS A 65 -10.73 1.57 17.99
N ASP A 66 -11.82 1.46 18.69
CA ASP A 66 -12.12 0.41 19.66
C ASP A 66 -12.41 -0.96 19.02
N GLU A 67 -12.73 -0.99 17.72
CA GLU A 67 -12.94 -2.23 16.97
C GLU A 67 -11.66 -2.78 16.32
N ILE A 68 -10.58 -1.99 16.21
CA ILE A 68 -9.36 -2.42 15.51
C ILE A 68 -8.82 -3.71 16.10
N GLU A 69 -8.75 -3.82 17.42
CA GLU A 69 -8.18 -5.00 18.11
C GLU A 69 -8.95 -6.28 17.79
N SER A 70 -10.26 -6.22 17.71
CA SER A 70 -11.11 -7.39 17.42
C SER A 70 -10.97 -7.87 15.96
N ARG A 71 -10.45 -7.03 15.08
CA ARG A 71 -10.24 -7.38 13.66
C ARG A 71 -8.85 -7.96 13.39
N ILE A 72 -7.95 -7.94 14.36
CA ILE A 72 -6.61 -8.51 14.23
C ILE A 72 -6.70 -10.02 14.42
N ILE A 73 -6.41 -10.75 13.34
CA ILE A 73 -6.45 -12.21 13.33
C ILE A 73 -5.10 -12.86 13.66
N TYR A 74 -4.00 -12.10 13.53
CA TYR A 74 -2.66 -12.57 13.83
C TYR A 74 -1.72 -11.40 14.12
N ARG A 75 -0.84 -11.56 15.08
CA ARG A 75 0.32 -10.70 15.35
C ARG A 75 1.57 -11.54 15.37
N SER A 76 2.61 -11.09 14.68
CA SER A 76 3.93 -11.72 14.77
C SER A 76 4.56 -11.44 16.14
N GLU A 77 5.28 -12.42 16.69
CA GLU A 77 5.99 -12.28 17.98
C GLU A 77 7.21 -11.36 17.86
N LEU A 78 7.83 -11.33 16.68
CA LEU A 78 9.05 -10.59 16.42
C LEU A 78 8.80 -9.42 15.47
N ASP A 79 9.72 -8.46 15.49
CA ASP A 79 9.74 -7.30 14.60
C ASP A 79 9.85 -7.72 13.12
N MET A 80 9.21 -6.98 12.24
CA MET A 80 9.23 -7.24 10.79
C MET A 80 10.67 -7.27 10.23
N ARG A 81 11.59 -6.46 10.79
CA ARG A 81 13.00 -6.46 10.38
C ARG A 81 13.68 -7.80 10.62
N TYR A 82 13.31 -8.51 11.71
CA TYR A 82 13.81 -9.87 11.95
C TYR A 82 13.44 -10.81 10.81
N TYR A 83 12.19 -10.79 10.38
CA TYR A 83 11.72 -11.64 9.28
C TYR A 83 12.37 -11.26 7.95
N PHE A 84 12.57 -9.96 7.68
CA PHE A 84 13.33 -9.52 6.50
C PHE A 84 14.78 -10.01 6.53
N MET A 85 15.46 -9.91 7.67
CA MET A 85 16.82 -10.40 7.81
C MET A 85 16.89 -11.91 7.55
N LYS A 86 15.96 -12.69 8.12
CA LYS A 86 15.90 -14.14 7.90
C LYS A 86 15.65 -14.50 6.44
N GLU A 87 14.77 -13.77 5.77
CA GLU A 87 14.53 -14.01 4.35
C GLU A 87 15.74 -13.64 3.47
N ILE A 88 16.43 -12.54 3.78
CA ILE A 88 17.66 -12.16 3.08
C ILE A 88 18.76 -13.20 3.31
N GLU A 89 18.93 -13.70 4.54
CA GLU A 89 19.86 -14.80 4.84
C GLU A 89 19.54 -16.06 4.01
N ARG A 90 18.27 -16.42 3.92
CA ARG A 90 17.81 -17.58 3.14
C ARG A 90 18.08 -17.43 1.65
N LEU A 91 17.86 -16.23 1.08
CA LEU A 91 18.04 -15.95 -0.34
C LEU A 91 19.50 -15.72 -0.75
N GLY A 92 20.36 -15.33 0.20
CA GLY A 92 21.75 -14.96 -0.03
C GLY A 92 21.91 -13.60 -0.70
N HIS A 93 21.27 -13.40 -1.85
CA HIS A 93 21.24 -12.12 -2.57
C HIS A 93 19.80 -11.70 -2.86
N VAL A 94 19.52 -10.42 -2.70
CA VAL A 94 18.21 -9.83 -3.00
C VAL A 94 18.38 -8.74 -4.05
N TYR A 95 17.65 -8.88 -5.15
CA TYR A 95 17.55 -7.88 -6.21
C TYR A 95 16.14 -7.30 -6.22
N PRO A 96 15.90 -6.19 -5.47
CA PRO A 96 14.57 -5.60 -5.39
C PRO A 96 14.08 -5.15 -6.77
N LYS A 97 12.87 -5.55 -7.12
CA LYS A 97 12.18 -5.11 -8.33
C LYS A 97 10.85 -4.48 -7.95
N ALA A 98 10.47 -3.44 -8.69
CA ALA A 98 9.14 -2.88 -8.55
C ALA A 98 8.08 -3.90 -8.99
N ASN A 99 7.01 -4.03 -8.25
CA ASN A 99 5.90 -4.93 -8.60
C ASN A 99 5.13 -4.44 -9.83
N ASN A 100 5.18 -3.13 -10.13
CA ASN A 100 4.45 -2.49 -11.22
C ASN A 100 2.93 -2.80 -11.20
N ASN A 101 2.40 -3.03 -10.03
CA ASN A 101 1.01 -3.39 -9.82
C ASN A 101 0.08 -2.18 -9.67
N TRP A 102 0.62 -0.98 -9.76
CA TRP A 102 -0.17 0.26 -9.78
C TRP A 102 0.56 1.39 -10.51
N HIS A 103 -0.19 2.37 -10.98
CA HIS A 103 0.35 3.59 -11.60
C HIS A 103 -0.63 4.75 -11.46
N PHE A 104 -0.10 5.95 -11.61
CA PHE A 104 -0.92 7.16 -11.67
C PHE A 104 -1.55 7.32 -13.05
N ILE A 105 -2.76 7.87 -13.09
CA ILE A 105 -3.48 8.24 -14.30
C ILE A 105 -4.14 9.63 -14.13
N PRO A 106 -4.50 10.33 -15.23
CA PRO A 106 -3.99 10.10 -16.58
C PRO A 106 -2.54 10.58 -16.73
N ASP A 107 -1.81 9.99 -17.67
CA ASP A 107 -0.38 10.24 -17.89
C ASP A 107 -0.07 11.71 -18.16
N GLU A 108 -0.95 12.42 -18.86
CA GLU A 108 -0.80 13.84 -19.20
C GLU A 108 -0.66 14.77 -17.99
N TYR A 109 -1.22 14.38 -16.83
CA TYR A 109 -1.08 15.11 -15.56
C TYR A 109 -0.02 14.47 -14.67
N ALA A 110 0.03 13.14 -14.60
CA ALA A 110 0.89 12.41 -13.69
C ALA A 110 2.37 12.55 -14.05
N ILE A 111 2.75 12.39 -15.34
CA ILE A 111 4.14 12.41 -15.77
C ILE A 111 4.82 13.77 -15.51
N PRO A 112 4.23 14.92 -15.90
CA PRO A 112 4.82 16.22 -15.58
C PRO A 112 4.97 16.46 -14.07
N GLY A 113 4.01 16.01 -13.27
CA GLY A 113 4.05 16.07 -11.81
C GLY A 113 5.22 15.27 -11.24
N ILE A 114 5.39 14.02 -11.67
CA ILE A 114 6.48 13.13 -11.26
C ILE A 114 7.86 13.74 -11.62
N ILE A 115 8.00 14.28 -12.82
CA ILE A 115 9.25 14.90 -13.27
C ILE A 115 9.61 16.10 -12.39
N ARG A 116 8.65 16.98 -12.15
CA ARG A 116 8.83 18.15 -11.26
C ARG A 116 9.20 17.73 -9.84
N ASP A 117 8.50 16.77 -9.27
CA ASP A 117 8.73 16.33 -7.89
C ASP A 117 10.08 15.62 -7.74
N LYS A 118 10.51 14.86 -8.75
CA LYS A 118 11.86 14.30 -8.79
C LYS A 118 12.94 15.39 -8.83
N ALA A 119 12.74 16.43 -9.63
CA ALA A 119 13.68 17.55 -9.69
C ALA A 119 13.79 18.28 -8.34
N ILE A 120 12.67 18.48 -7.64
CA ILE A 120 12.65 19.11 -6.31
C ILE A 120 13.32 18.22 -5.26
N LEU A 121 13.05 16.91 -5.25
CA LEU A 121 13.52 16.00 -4.21
C LEU A 121 14.98 15.57 -4.39
N PHE A 122 15.43 15.44 -5.61
CA PHE A 122 16.74 14.84 -5.93
C PHE A 122 17.68 15.76 -6.71
N GLY A 123 17.27 16.98 -7.02
CA GLY A 123 18.11 17.98 -7.71
C GLY A 123 18.53 17.58 -9.13
N LYS A 124 17.75 16.76 -9.82
CA LYS A 124 18.05 16.25 -11.17
C LYS A 124 16.90 16.53 -12.12
#